data_676434442dfccd743e7c2dc85f7e9856
#
_entry.id   676434442dfccd743e7c2dc85f7e9856
#
_cell.length_a   1.000
_cell.length_b   1.000
_cell.length_c   1.000
_cell.angle_alpha   90.00
_cell.angle_beta   90.00
_cell.angle_gamma   90.00
#
_symmetry.space_group_name_H-M   'P 1'
#
loop_
_entity.id
_entity.type
_entity.pdbx_description
1 polymer ?
#
loop_
_entity_poly.entity_id
_entity_poly.type
_entity_poly.pdbx_seq_one_letter_code
_entity_poly.pdbx_strand_id
1 'polypeptide(L)'
;MTTTTPAKKTSSRSNAASKKATKPAFTKATYVKWHREMLLMRRFEERCGHLYIQQKFGGFCHLYIGQEAILAGMVKAIMPIDRVITAY
;
A
#
# COMPACT_ATOMS: atom_id res chain seq x y z
N MET A 1 -38.58 -45.34 -24.38
CA MET A 1 -38.44 -43.93 -24.78
C MET A 1 -37.26 -43.35 -24.01
N THR A 2 -36.11 -43.28 -24.64
CA THR A 2 -34.88 -42.79 -24.05
C THR A 2 -34.61 -41.37 -24.59
N THR A 3 -34.73 -40.37 -23.77
CA THR A 3 -34.40 -38.96 -24.11
C THR A 3 -32.98 -38.66 -23.69
N THR A 4 -32.11 -38.54 -24.67
CA THR A 4 -30.70 -38.15 -24.50
C THR A 4 -30.63 -36.64 -24.50
N THR A 5 -30.19 -36.03 -23.39
CA THR A 5 -29.91 -34.60 -23.26
C THR A 5 -28.46 -34.31 -23.72
N PRO A 6 -28.20 -33.36 -24.61
CA PRO A 6 -26.85 -33.04 -25.04
C PRO A 6 -26.12 -32.18 -24.02
N ALA A 7 -24.90 -32.57 -23.69
CA ALA A 7 -24.00 -31.86 -22.82
C ALA A 7 -23.56 -30.52 -23.41
N LYS A 8 -23.68 -29.48 -22.58
CA LYS A 8 -23.28 -28.08 -22.89
C LYS A 8 -21.75 -27.95 -22.77
N LYS A 9 -21.05 -27.80 -23.89
CA LYS A 9 -19.62 -27.47 -23.92
C LYS A 9 -19.38 -26.10 -23.31
N THR A 10 -18.74 -26.02 -22.15
CA THR A 10 -18.20 -24.81 -21.58
C THR A 10 -16.89 -24.45 -22.28
N SER A 11 -16.93 -23.40 -23.07
CA SER A 11 -15.75 -22.79 -23.69
C SER A 11 -14.91 -22.12 -22.62
N SER A 12 -13.73 -22.65 -22.33
CA SER A 12 -12.71 -22.00 -21.49
C SER A 12 -12.10 -20.87 -22.28
N ARG A 13 -12.50 -19.63 -21.95
CA ARG A 13 -11.79 -18.43 -22.43
C ARG A 13 -10.46 -18.32 -21.69
N SER A 14 -9.38 -18.66 -22.38
CA SER A 14 -8.02 -18.34 -21.96
C SER A 14 -7.81 -16.82 -22.03
N ASN A 15 -7.92 -16.14 -20.90
CA ASN A 15 -7.47 -14.74 -20.76
C ASN A 15 -5.93 -14.73 -20.69
N ALA A 16 -5.29 -14.83 -21.84
CA ALA A 16 -3.90 -14.42 -22.01
C ALA A 16 -3.86 -12.89 -22.11
N ALA A 17 -4.05 -12.19 -20.98
CA ALA A 17 -3.73 -10.78 -20.88
C ALA A 17 -2.21 -10.64 -20.99
N SER A 18 -1.73 -10.33 -22.18
CA SER A 18 -0.37 -9.85 -22.43
C SER A 18 -0.08 -8.70 -21.46
N LYS A 19 0.71 -8.93 -20.42
CA LYS A 19 1.28 -7.90 -19.55
C LYS A 19 2.25 -7.09 -20.40
N LYS A 20 1.76 -6.04 -21.03
CA LYS A 20 2.57 -5.00 -21.64
C LYS A 20 3.44 -4.44 -20.52
N ALA A 21 4.75 -4.63 -20.59
CA ALA A 21 5.70 -4.08 -19.63
C ALA A 21 5.58 -2.55 -19.69
N THR A 22 4.84 -1.97 -18.76
CA THR A 22 4.72 -0.52 -18.59
C THR A 22 6.07 0.00 -18.13
N LYS A 23 6.64 0.94 -18.85
CA LYS A 23 7.84 1.66 -18.41
C LYS A 23 7.60 2.23 -17.01
N PRO A 24 8.57 2.15 -16.09
CA PRO A 24 8.42 2.74 -14.76
C PRO A 24 8.13 4.23 -14.91
N ALA A 25 7.09 4.72 -14.21
CA ALA A 25 6.65 6.11 -14.29
C ALA A 25 7.67 7.10 -13.71
N PHE A 26 8.62 6.60 -12.89
CA PHE A 26 9.61 7.42 -12.19
C PHE A 26 11.01 6.84 -12.31
N THR A 27 12.01 7.64 -11.99
CA THR A 27 13.42 7.21 -12.00
C THR A 27 13.71 6.27 -10.83
N LYS A 28 14.74 5.42 -10.97
CA LYS A 28 15.23 4.56 -9.89
C LYS A 28 15.55 5.36 -8.62
N ALA A 29 16.16 6.53 -8.76
CA ALA A 29 16.50 7.40 -7.64
C ALA A 29 15.25 7.83 -6.86
N THR A 30 14.16 8.14 -7.54
CA THR A 30 12.87 8.48 -6.94
C THR A 30 12.30 7.33 -6.12
N TYR A 31 12.31 6.11 -6.68
CA TYR A 31 11.86 4.92 -5.95
C TYR A 31 12.69 4.63 -4.70
N VAL A 32 14.02 4.75 -4.80
CA VAL A 32 14.93 4.56 -3.66
C VAL A 32 14.67 5.59 -2.56
N LYS A 33 14.41 6.85 -2.94
CA LYS A 33 14.06 7.92 -1.99
C LYS A 33 12.77 7.58 -1.25
N TRP A 34 11.71 7.22 -1.96
CA TRP A 34 10.44 6.84 -1.34
C TRP A 34 10.56 5.63 -0.43
N HIS A 35 11.30 4.62 -0.87
CA HIS A 35 11.55 3.44 -0.03
C HIS A 35 12.25 3.81 1.28
N ARG A 36 13.26 4.69 1.22
CA ARG A 36 13.97 5.18 2.42
C ARG A 36 13.03 5.97 3.34
N GLU A 37 12.18 6.81 2.80
CA GLU A 37 11.18 7.55 3.57
C GLU A 37 10.19 6.59 4.27
N MET A 38 9.68 5.60 3.56
CA MET A 38 8.79 4.59 4.13
C MET A 38 9.48 3.76 5.22
N LEU A 39 10.74 3.41 5.02
CA LEU A 39 11.52 2.69 6.02
C LEU A 39 11.75 3.54 7.28
N LEU A 40 12.02 4.82 7.13
CA LEU A 40 12.14 5.76 8.26
C LEU A 40 10.84 5.85 9.05
N MET A 41 9.70 5.97 8.38
CA MET A 41 8.37 5.98 9.01
C MET A 41 8.13 4.69 9.78
N ARG A 42 8.43 3.52 9.19
CA ARG A 42 8.30 2.22 9.84
C ARG A 42 9.15 2.14 11.12
N ARG A 43 10.41 2.52 11.06
CA ARG A 43 11.31 2.51 12.21
C ARG A 43 10.86 3.47 13.31
N PHE A 44 10.33 4.62 12.93
CA PHE A 44 9.76 5.57 13.89
C PHE A 44 8.55 4.97 14.62
N GLU A 45 7.61 4.38 13.88
CA GLU A 45 6.42 3.75 14.46
C GLU A 45 6.77 2.57 15.38
N GLU A 46 7.68 1.70 14.95
CA GLU A 46 8.18 0.59 15.77
C GLU A 46 8.81 1.11 17.07
N ARG A 47 9.58 2.19 17.00
CA ARG A 47 10.18 2.80 18.18
C ARG A 47 9.17 3.42 19.11
N CYS A 48 8.15 4.09 18.57
CA CYS A 48 7.02 4.61 19.36
C CYS A 48 6.29 3.50 20.10
N GLY A 49 5.97 2.41 19.43
CA GLY A 49 5.34 1.25 20.07
C GLY A 49 6.18 0.66 21.20
N HIS A 50 7.49 0.57 20.99
CA HIS A 50 8.43 0.08 22.01
C HIS A 50 8.48 0.99 23.25
N LEU A 51 8.54 2.29 23.04
CA LEU A 51 8.52 3.27 24.14
C LEU A 51 7.19 3.30 24.88
N TYR A 52 6.09 3.06 24.18
CA TYR A 52 4.76 2.95 24.79
C TYR A 52 4.65 1.75 25.72
N ILE A 53 5.14 0.58 25.29
CA ILE A 53 5.20 -0.63 26.12
C ILE A 53 6.07 -0.39 27.37
N GLN A 54 7.14 0.39 27.23
CA GLN A 54 8.01 0.78 28.36
C GLN A 54 7.40 1.87 29.24
N GLN A 55 6.16 2.28 28.98
CA GLN A 55 5.46 3.33 29.73
C GLN A 55 6.20 4.69 29.78
N LYS A 56 6.96 5.00 28.74
CA LYS A 56 7.66 6.28 28.63
C LYS A 56 6.75 7.47 28.32
N PHE A 57 5.57 7.19 27.80
CA PHE A 57 4.49 8.16 27.64
C PHE A 57 3.13 7.48 27.84
N GLY A 58 2.11 8.25 28.21
CA GLY A 58 0.75 7.76 28.48
C GLY A 58 -0.23 8.10 27.37
N GLY A 59 -1.49 7.68 27.58
CA GLY A 59 -2.58 7.88 26.64
C GLY A 59 -2.74 6.68 25.69
N PHE A 60 -3.51 6.88 24.62
CA PHE A 60 -3.70 5.87 23.60
C PHE A 60 -2.59 5.98 22.54
N CYS A 61 -2.02 4.85 22.15
CA CYS A 61 -1.02 4.77 21.08
C CYS A 61 -1.62 4.06 19.88
N HIS A 62 -1.86 4.80 18.80
CA HIS A 62 -2.29 4.27 17.52
C HIS A 62 -1.12 4.29 16.54
N LEU A 63 -0.73 3.13 16.06
CA LEU A 63 0.37 2.98 15.12
C LEU A 63 -0.16 2.89 13.68
N TYR A 64 0.65 3.36 12.74
CA TYR A 64 0.34 3.43 11.33
C TYR A 64 1.12 2.39 10.50
N ILE A 65 1.61 1.35 11.15
CA ILE A 65 2.44 0.31 10.54
C ILE A 65 1.69 -0.39 9.41
N GLY A 66 2.34 -0.50 8.26
CA GLY A 66 1.79 -1.13 7.06
C GLY A 66 1.14 -0.14 6.07
N GLN A 67 1.03 1.13 6.41
CA GLN A 67 0.39 2.17 5.59
C GLN A 67 1.35 3.28 5.15
N GLU A 68 2.65 3.06 5.24
CA GLU A 68 3.69 4.05 4.95
C GLU A 68 3.63 4.56 3.51
N ALA A 69 3.22 3.71 2.56
CA ALA A 69 3.08 4.10 1.16
C ALA A 69 2.02 5.17 0.94
N ILE A 70 0.94 5.17 1.73
CA ILE A 70 -0.13 6.17 1.67
C ILE A 70 0.45 7.53 2.07
N LEU A 71 1.15 7.60 3.19
CA LEU A 71 1.74 8.84 3.68
C LEU A 71 2.85 9.33 2.74
N ALA A 72 3.73 8.45 2.28
CA ALA A 72 4.80 8.81 1.34
C ALA A 72 4.23 9.37 0.03
N GLY A 73 3.15 8.79 -0.50
CA GLY A 73 2.47 9.29 -1.69
C GLY A 73 1.79 10.64 -1.46
N MET A 74 1.07 10.78 -0.36
CA MET A 74 0.36 12.01 -0.02
C MET A 74 1.32 13.19 0.16
N VAL A 75 2.40 13.02 0.90
CA VAL A 75 3.41 14.07 1.14
C VAL A 75 4.07 14.56 -0.16
N LYS A 76 4.12 13.70 -1.20
CA LYS A 76 4.64 14.11 -2.52
C LYS A 76 3.60 14.82 -3.39
N ALA A 77 2.32 14.63 -3.11
CA ALA A 77 1.24 15.24 -3.87
C ALA A 77 0.82 16.62 -3.33
N ILE A 78 1.02 16.88 -2.04
CA ILE A 78 0.68 18.14 -1.39
C ILE A 78 1.84 19.15 -1.48
N MET A 79 1.49 20.42 -1.44
CA MET A 79 2.43 21.55 -1.37
C MET A 79 2.62 22.00 0.09
N PRO A 80 3.73 22.69 0.42
CA PRO A 80 3.98 23.18 1.78
C PRO A 80 2.91 24.13 2.34
N ILE A 81 2.11 24.75 1.48
CA ILE A 81 1.00 25.63 1.85
C ILE A 81 -0.28 24.84 2.20
N ASP A 82 -0.37 23.60 1.76
CA ASP A 82 -1.56 22.78 1.98
C ASP A 82 -1.68 22.40 3.46
N ARG A 83 -2.91 22.24 3.90
CA ARG A 83 -3.22 21.81 5.25
C ARG A 83 -3.90 20.45 5.20
N VAL A 84 -3.54 19.59 6.15
CA VAL A 84 -4.10 18.25 6.28
C VAL A 84 -4.86 18.17 7.60
N ILE A 85 -6.07 17.66 7.55
CA ILE A 85 -6.90 17.40 8.72
C ILE A 85 -7.23 15.91 8.71
N THR A 86 -7.02 15.24 9.83
CA THR A 86 -7.32 13.81 9.99
C THR A 86 -7.98 13.59 11.34
N ALA A 87 -8.73 12.46 11.47
CA ALA A 87 -9.35 12.07 12.73
C ALA A 87 -8.34 11.43 13.70
N TYR A 88 -7.24 11.00 13.18
CA TYR A 88 -6.11 10.42 13.89
C TYR A 88 -4.80 10.84 13.24
#